data_498e396f7602504bc8241901fe01461d
#
_entry.id   498e396f7602504bc8241901fe01461d
#
_cell.length_a   1.000
_cell.length_b   1.000
_cell.length_c   1.000
_cell.angle_alpha   90.00
_cell.angle_beta   90.00
_cell.angle_gamma   90.00
#
_symmetry.space_group_name_H-M   'P 1'
#
loop_
_entity.id
_entity.type
_entity.pdbx_description
1 polymer ?
#
loop_
_entity_poly.entity_id
_entity_poly.type
_entity_poly.pdbx_seq_one_letter_code
_entity_poly.pdbx_strand_id
1 'polypeptide(L)'
;MSLTKEAAKNLSILSVAEQLGMELKRTGNYSYTWTEHDSFVIDVRKNDFHWNSRSEFGDVIQLVQTIRGVSYKEAMHFLDTGEFKKVDLADQTGVKEPFHYSLERYEHPDFNASRSYLRTQRGLSDDTINFFLSQGSMAEATRKKGDYFEPVIVFKYKDNTGFLAGASLQGVVENRVHYPERGRLKQIMRNSDGQLGFSVDIGKPKRLVFAEAPIDLMSYYELHKDNLQDVRLVAMDGVKEGIISRRFMELYAEMNGKAYQVDQNTGKALETVVNTTDYFKDGQHQDMITLAVDNDAAGQNFITRLQEKGIPVQIAIPPILQADQEKEDWNDFLKRGDGALNELVHVYSADEEFWHYQGYFSKEIALAKAQELTEDDVKAFVSAKQLTKEEVHQEYTRIIDQEKERGSSMSEVHEARADYKSEGLEAIQDKVDGLVIQPETQALIDSGEVKRWAKQPNIYFVKGLRRVALELTKEGRFELSPKYRPNTDEEKEVVNKLLSNQEKRENETQKSSLTPDTSNLSPEDAEWLKHNWNNISFSVEPKKQMVIDSD
;
A
#
# COMPACT_ATOMS: atom_id res chain seq x y z
N MET A 1 7.19 -32.34 19.40
CA MET A 1 8.07 -31.34 18.71
C MET A 1 7.13 -30.26 18.20
N SER A 2 7.41 -28.99 18.46
CA SER A 2 6.58 -27.91 17.92
C SER A 2 6.80 -27.79 16.40
N LEU A 3 5.75 -27.46 15.66
CA LEU A 3 5.75 -27.29 14.22
C LEU A 3 6.77 -26.19 13.83
N THR A 4 7.70 -26.50 12.93
CA THR A 4 8.64 -25.47 12.40
C THR A 4 7.94 -24.58 11.38
N LYS A 5 8.47 -23.38 11.14
CA LYS A 5 7.94 -22.44 10.14
C LYS A 5 7.87 -23.08 8.74
N GLU A 6 8.92 -23.80 8.33
CA GLU A 6 8.97 -24.51 7.06
C GLU A 6 7.93 -25.63 6.99
N ALA A 7 7.75 -26.38 8.08
CA ALA A 7 6.75 -27.43 8.12
C ALA A 7 5.33 -26.87 8.09
N ALA A 8 5.09 -25.70 8.72
CA ALA A 8 3.82 -25.00 8.63
C ALA A 8 3.51 -24.56 7.20
N LYS A 9 4.47 -23.98 6.49
CA LYS A 9 4.31 -23.56 5.08
C LYS A 9 3.99 -24.71 4.12
N ASN A 10 4.34 -25.93 4.49
CA ASN A 10 4.03 -27.14 3.72
C ASN A 10 2.66 -27.75 4.07
N LEU A 11 1.88 -27.14 4.90
CA LEU A 11 0.48 -27.50 5.10
C LEU A 11 -0.37 -27.01 3.93
N SER A 12 -1.39 -27.79 3.54
CA SER A 12 -2.28 -27.39 2.43
C SER A 12 -3.11 -26.18 2.82
N ILE A 13 -2.96 -25.08 2.10
CA ILE A 13 -3.73 -23.86 2.31
C ILE A 13 -5.25 -24.09 2.19
N LEU A 14 -5.68 -25.02 1.33
CA LEU A 14 -7.10 -25.41 1.25
C LEU A 14 -7.57 -26.09 2.53
N SER A 15 -6.77 -27.03 3.06
CA SER A 15 -7.10 -27.72 4.30
C SER A 15 -7.13 -26.77 5.49
N VAL A 16 -6.27 -25.77 5.50
CA VAL A 16 -6.26 -24.71 6.52
C VAL A 16 -7.48 -23.81 6.36
N ALA A 17 -7.81 -23.38 5.15
CA ALA A 17 -8.98 -22.55 4.88
C ALA A 17 -10.30 -23.27 5.24
N GLU A 18 -10.43 -24.57 4.94
CA GLU A 18 -11.57 -25.39 5.36
C GLU A 18 -11.74 -25.40 6.89
N GLN A 19 -10.65 -25.58 7.65
CA GLN A 19 -10.69 -25.56 9.13
C GLN A 19 -10.93 -24.16 9.72
N LEU A 20 -10.63 -23.11 8.94
CA LEU A 20 -11.01 -21.74 9.28
C LEU A 20 -12.49 -21.43 8.99
N GLY A 21 -13.23 -22.39 8.45
CA GLY A 21 -14.66 -22.23 8.12
C GLY A 21 -14.92 -21.47 6.81
N MET A 22 -13.91 -21.35 5.94
CA MET A 22 -14.04 -20.65 4.68
C MET A 22 -14.72 -21.53 3.64
N GLU A 23 -15.85 -21.10 3.10
CA GLU A 23 -16.50 -21.77 1.99
C GLU A 23 -15.83 -21.36 0.67
N LEU A 24 -15.13 -22.32 0.04
CA LEU A 24 -14.33 -22.08 -1.15
C LEU A 24 -14.99 -22.62 -2.41
N LYS A 25 -15.10 -21.78 -3.44
CA LYS A 25 -15.53 -22.16 -4.77
C LYS A 25 -14.34 -22.29 -5.71
N ARG A 26 -14.24 -23.43 -6.39
CA ARG A 26 -13.20 -23.62 -7.42
C ARG A 26 -13.50 -22.73 -8.63
N THR A 27 -12.57 -21.83 -8.96
CA THR A 27 -12.70 -20.88 -10.08
C THR A 27 -11.72 -21.16 -11.23
N GLY A 28 -10.79 -22.09 -11.02
CA GLY A 28 -9.82 -22.54 -12.04
C GLY A 28 -9.20 -23.88 -11.68
N ASN A 29 -8.25 -24.36 -12.51
CA ASN A 29 -7.59 -25.65 -12.25
C ASN A 29 -6.85 -25.66 -10.92
N TYR A 30 -6.31 -24.51 -10.52
CA TYR A 30 -5.47 -24.36 -9.32
C TYR A 30 -5.92 -23.17 -8.46
N SER A 31 -7.08 -22.55 -8.78
CA SER A 31 -7.57 -21.36 -8.09
C SER A 31 -8.91 -21.62 -7.44
N TYR A 32 -9.01 -21.14 -6.20
CA TYR A 32 -10.25 -21.15 -5.42
C TYR A 32 -10.54 -19.73 -4.94
N THR A 33 -11.80 -19.37 -4.86
CA THR A 33 -12.26 -18.07 -4.39
C THR A 33 -13.16 -18.29 -3.18
N TRP A 34 -13.04 -17.43 -2.18
CA TRP A 34 -13.92 -17.46 -1.02
C TRP A 34 -15.31 -16.93 -1.41
N THR A 35 -16.37 -17.69 -1.09
CA THR A 35 -17.75 -17.36 -1.54
C THR A 35 -18.26 -16.05 -0.95
N GLU A 36 -17.80 -15.66 0.24
CA GLU A 36 -18.16 -14.40 0.90
C GLU A 36 -17.35 -13.19 0.41
N HIS A 37 -16.18 -13.45 -0.20
CA HIS A 37 -15.26 -12.42 -0.68
C HIS A 37 -14.62 -12.83 -2.00
N ASP A 38 -15.25 -12.53 -3.10
CA ASP A 38 -14.81 -12.92 -4.45
C ASP A 38 -13.47 -12.31 -4.90
N SER A 39 -13.02 -11.24 -4.23
CA SER A 39 -11.66 -10.68 -4.37
C SER A 39 -10.57 -11.48 -3.66
N PHE A 40 -10.95 -12.47 -2.82
CA PHE A 40 -10.01 -13.37 -2.14
C PHE A 40 -9.79 -14.63 -2.99
N VAL A 41 -8.56 -14.88 -3.37
CA VAL A 41 -8.19 -16.01 -4.24
C VAL A 41 -7.05 -16.81 -3.62
N ILE A 42 -7.19 -18.15 -3.62
CA ILE A 42 -6.12 -19.09 -3.28
C ILE A 42 -5.52 -19.69 -4.56
N ASP A 43 -4.21 -19.67 -4.71
CA ASP A 43 -3.47 -20.46 -5.71
C ASP A 43 -2.85 -21.70 -5.02
N VAL A 44 -3.41 -22.88 -5.27
CA VAL A 44 -2.95 -24.12 -4.62
C VAL A 44 -1.57 -24.59 -5.07
N ARG A 45 -1.07 -24.14 -6.23
CA ARG A 45 0.27 -24.48 -6.70
C ARG A 45 1.34 -23.75 -5.92
N LYS A 46 1.04 -22.49 -5.57
CA LYS A 46 1.93 -21.66 -4.77
C LYS A 46 1.71 -21.86 -3.28
N ASN A 47 0.58 -22.49 -2.93
CA ASN A 47 0.11 -22.64 -1.57
C ASN A 47 -0.02 -21.28 -0.86
N ASP A 48 -0.50 -20.27 -1.60
CA ASP A 48 -0.66 -18.90 -1.15
C ASP A 48 -2.08 -18.36 -1.41
N PHE A 49 -2.39 -17.22 -0.80
CA PHE A 49 -3.61 -16.47 -1.06
C PHE A 49 -3.29 -15.03 -1.45
N HIS A 50 -4.24 -14.42 -2.18
CA HIS A 50 -4.28 -12.99 -2.49
C HIS A 50 -5.67 -12.44 -2.21
N TRP A 51 -5.76 -11.43 -1.36
CA TRP A 51 -6.99 -10.67 -1.10
C TRP A 51 -6.90 -9.32 -1.82
N ASN A 52 -7.31 -9.29 -3.10
CA ASN A 52 -7.08 -8.16 -3.99
C ASN A 52 -7.68 -6.84 -3.47
N SER A 53 -8.89 -6.87 -2.86
CA SER A 53 -9.53 -5.65 -2.33
C SER A 53 -8.84 -5.07 -1.09
N ARG A 54 -8.00 -5.88 -0.39
CA ARG A 54 -7.27 -5.46 0.81
C ARG A 54 -5.77 -5.34 0.59
N SER A 55 -5.28 -5.68 -0.63
CA SER A 55 -3.85 -5.78 -0.94
C SER A 55 -3.09 -6.70 0.02
N GLU A 56 -3.77 -7.69 0.59
CA GLU A 56 -3.19 -8.69 1.49
C GLU A 56 -2.85 -9.96 0.72
N PHE A 57 -1.74 -10.58 1.05
CA PHE A 57 -1.33 -11.84 0.44
C PHE A 57 -0.41 -12.61 1.40
N GLY A 58 -0.28 -13.91 1.21
CA GLY A 58 0.64 -14.67 2.03
C GLY A 58 0.45 -16.19 1.97
N ASP A 59 1.25 -16.87 2.79
CA ASP A 59 1.21 -18.32 2.97
C ASP A 59 0.14 -18.74 4.01
N VAL A 60 0.13 -19.99 4.39
CA VAL A 60 -0.83 -20.54 5.37
C VAL A 60 -0.74 -19.86 6.73
N ILE A 61 0.42 -19.36 7.13
CA ILE A 61 0.61 -18.70 8.43
C ILE A 61 -0.10 -17.34 8.38
N GLN A 62 0.16 -16.54 7.33
CA GLN A 62 -0.54 -15.28 7.12
C GLN A 62 -2.04 -15.49 6.94
N LEU A 63 -2.47 -16.57 6.26
CA LEU A 63 -3.90 -16.88 6.16
C LEU A 63 -4.57 -16.98 7.53
N VAL A 64 -3.98 -17.76 8.45
CA VAL A 64 -4.53 -17.89 9.81
C VAL A 64 -4.53 -16.55 10.53
N GLN A 65 -3.44 -15.78 10.43
CA GLN A 65 -3.34 -14.45 11.02
C GLN A 65 -4.42 -13.51 10.49
N THR A 66 -4.58 -13.44 9.17
CA THR A 66 -5.54 -12.55 8.49
C THR A 66 -6.99 -12.91 8.83
N ILE A 67 -7.36 -14.19 8.75
CA ILE A 67 -8.76 -14.61 8.94
C ILE A 67 -9.17 -14.58 10.43
N ARG A 68 -8.28 -14.95 11.34
CA ARG A 68 -8.59 -14.99 12.79
C ARG A 68 -8.20 -13.73 13.55
N GLY A 69 -7.44 -12.81 12.93
CA GLY A 69 -6.93 -11.62 13.60
C GLY A 69 -5.97 -11.94 14.76
N VAL A 70 -5.16 -13.00 14.63
CA VAL A 70 -4.29 -13.51 15.70
C VAL A 70 -2.82 -13.24 15.45
N SER A 71 -2.01 -13.30 16.51
CA SER A 71 -0.56 -13.18 16.42
C SER A 71 0.09 -14.37 15.69
N TYR A 72 1.35 -14.19 15.24
CA TYR A 72 2.15 -15.27 14.65
C TYR A 72 2.23 -16.51 15.55
N LYS A 73 2.40 -16.32 16.86
CA LYS A 73 2.51 -17.41 17.83
C LYS A 73 1.22 -18.22 17.93
N GLU A 74 0.08 -17.55 17.94
CA GLU A 74 -1.24 -18.19 17.98
C GLU A 74 -1.57 -18.86 16.64
N ALA A 75 -1.18 -18.27 15.52
CA ALA A 75 -1.31 -18.89 14.20
C ALA A 75 -0.47 -20.17 14.12
N MET A 76 0.77 -20.15 14.58
CA MET A 76 1.63 -21.33 14.63
C MET A 76 1.07 -22.41 15.59
N HIS A 77 0.49 -22.00 16.72
CA HIS A 77 -0.17 -22.93 17.64
C HIS A 77 -1.40 -23.59 17.01
N PHE A 78 -2.22 -22.83 16.30
CA PHE A 78 -3.36 -23.37 15.54
C PHE A 78 -2.91 -24.40 14.50
N LEU A 79 -1.83 -24.08 13.76
CA LEU A 79 -1.27 -24.97 12.74
C LEU A 79 -0.59 -26.22 13.33
N ASP A 80 -0.03 -26.15 14.55
CA ASP A 80 0.60 -27.26 15.25
C ASP A 80 -0.42 -28.23 15.87
N THR A 81 -1.58 -27.72 16.30
CA THR A 81 -2.61 -28.48 16.98
C THR A 81 -3.72 -29.02 16.08
N GLY A 82 -3.83 -28.50 14.85
CA GLY A 82 -4.83 -28.92 13.87
C GLY A 82 -4.37 -30.13 13.04
N GLU A 83 -5.34 -30.85 12.48
CA GLU A 83 -5.07 -31.94 11.53
C GLU A 83 -5.15 -31.42 10.09
N PHE A 84 -4.01 -31.09 9.51
CA PHE A 84 -3.94 -30.53 8.16
C PHE A 84 -3.26 -31.50 7.19
N LYS A 85 -3.72 -31.51 5.93
CA LYS A 85 -3.02 -32.20 4.84
C LYS A 85 -1.71 -31.48 4.56
N LYS A 86 -0.66 -32.22 4.29
CA LYS A 86 0.60 -31.68 3.82
C LYS A 86 0.60 -31.56 2.30
N VAL A 87 1.25 -30.55 1.79
CA VAL A 87 1.49 -30.35 0.37
C VAL A 87 3.00 -30.49 0.16
N ASP A 88 3.40 -31.31 -0.78
CA ASP A 88 4.79 -31.32 -1.23
C ASP A 88 4.99 -30.20 -2.26
N LEU A 89 5.47 -29.04 -1.78
CA LEU A 89 5.73 -27.90 -2.63
C LEU A 89 6.87 -28.16 -3.65
N ALA A 90 7.76 -29.11 -3.37
CA ALA A 90 8.83 -29.46 -4.29
C ALA A 90 8.30 -30.09 -5.59
N ASP A 91 7.21 -30.86 -5.51
CA ASP A 91 6.55 -31.43 -6.69
C ASP A 91 5.68 -30.40 -7.43
N GLN A 92 5.36 -29.26 -6.80
CA GLN A 92 4.46 -28.24 -7.35
C GLN A 92 5.20 -27.03 -7.94
N THR A 93 6.50 -26.89 -7.69
CA THR A 93 7.38 -25.96 -8.43
C THR A 93 7.62 -26.45 -9.86
N GLY A 94 6.62 -27.08 -10.46
CA GLY A 94 6.62 -27.45 -11.86
C GLY A 94 7.06 -26.28 -12.70
N VAL A 95 7.94 -26.52 -13.64
CA VAL A 95 8.38 -25.59 -14.70
C VAL A 95 7.17 -24.73 -15.10
N LYS A 96 7.25 -23.41 -14.88
CA LYS A 96 6.19 -22.49 -15.26
C LYS A 96 5.84 -22.77 -16.73
N GLU A 97 4.63 -23.30 -16.97
CA GLU A 97 4.23 -23.59 -18.36
C GLU A 97 4.44 -22.32 -19.18
N PRO A 98 5.07 -22.40 -20.34
CA PRO A 98 5.22 -21.24 -21.21
C PRO A 98 3.86 -20.66 -21.58
N PHE A 99 3.83 -19.36 -21.85
CA PHE A 99 2.62 -18.73 -22.35
C PHE A 99 2.19 -19.36 -23.66
N HIS A 100 0.92 -19.74 -23.75
CA HIS A 100 0.30 -20.26 -24.97
C HIS A 100 -0.83 -19.33 -25.39
N TYR A 101 -0.69 -18.73 -26.57
CA TYR A 101 -1.72 -17.86 -27.13
C TYR A 101 -2.84 -18.68 -27.79
N SER A 102 -3.87 -18.97 -27.00
CA SER A 102 -4.97 -19.84 -27.44
C SER A 102 -6.00 -19.16 -28.34
N LEU A 103 -5.95 -17.83 -28.50
CA LEU A 103 -6.91 -17.07 -29.31
C LEU A 103 -6.46 -16.83 -30.76
N GLU A 104 -5.28 -17.27 -31.18
CA GLU A 104 -4.74 -17.02 -32.52
C GLU A 104 -5.69 -17.42 -33.63
N ARG A 105 -6.33 -18.58 -33.53
CA ARG A 105 -7.30 -19.08 -34.51
C ARG A 105 -8.65 -18.33 -34.51
N TYR A 106 -8.90 -17.56 -33.48
CA TYR A 106 -10.14 -16.83 -33.25
C TYR A 106 -9.96 -15.32 -33.40
N GLU A 107 -8.80 -14.90 -33.89
CA GLU A 107 -8.57 -13.51 -34.28
C GLU A 107 -9.41 -13.21 -35.55
N HIS A 108 -9.99 -12.02 -35.56
CA HIS A 108 -10.73 -11.52 -36.71
C HIS A 108 -9.77 -10.82 -37.68
N PRO A 109 -9.98 -10.94 -39.00
CA PRO A 109 -9.19 -10.21 -39.99
C PRO A 109 -9.46 -8.71 -39.95
N ASP A 110 -10.58 -8.30 -39.40
CA ASP A 110 -10.98 -6.92 -39.17
C ASP A 110 -10.99 -6.59 -37.68
N PHE A 111 -11.20 -5.33 -37.35
CA PHE A 111 -11.20 -4.78 -35.97
C PHE A 111 -12.48 -3.98 -35.72
N ASN A 112 -13.62 -4.40 -36.28
CA ASN A 112 -14.81 -3.58 -36.37
C ASN A 112 -15.52 -3.37 -35.03
N ALA A 113 -15.78 -4.43 -34.27
CA ALA A 113 -16.47 -4.35 -32.98
C ALA A 113 -15.60 -3.60 -31.95
N SER A 114 -14.33 -3.90 -31.93
CA SER A 114 -13.35 -3.24 -31.06
C SER A 114 -13.17 -1.77 -31.42
N ARG A 115 -13.09 -1.44 -32.71
CA ARG A 115 -13.02 -0.05 -33.18
C ARG A 115 -14.26 0.75 -32.78
N SER A 116 -15.44 0.19 -32.99
CA SER A 116 -16.68 0.82 -32.57
C SER A 116 -16.67 1.13 -31.07
N TYR A 117 -16.29 0.14 -30.25
CA TYR A 117 -16.18 0.30 -28.81
C TYR A 117 -15.16 1.39 -28.40
N LEU A 118 -13.94 1.35 -28.95
CA LEU A 118 -12.90 2.31 -28.64
C LEU A 118 -13.27 3.75 -29.04
N ARG A 119 -13.96 3.93 -30.17
CA ARG A 119 -14.45 5.24 -30.62
C ARG A 119 -15.62 5.73 -29.79
N THR A 120 -16.68 4.93 -29.67
CA THR A 120 -17.96 5.43 -29.16
C THR A 120 -18.04 5.43 -27.65
N GLN A 121 -17.33 4.51 -26.98
CA GLN A 121 -17.38 4.37 -25.53
C GLN A 121 -16.10 4.81 -24.83
N ARG A 122 -14.98 4.85 -25.56
CA ARG A 122 -13.68 5.25 -25.01
C ARG A 122 -13.17 6.57 -25.57
N GLY A 123 -13.84 7.15 -26.59
CA GLY A 123 -13.50 8.49 -27.13
C GLY A 123 -12.21 8.55 -27.92
N LEU A 124 -11.63 7.41 -28.33
CA LEU A 124 -10.38 7.36 -29.09
C LEU A 124 -10.61 7.66 -30.57
N SER A 125 -9.70 8.43 -31.17
CA SER A 125 -9.72 8.72 -32.62
C SER A 125 -9.31 7.50 -33.45
N ASP A 126 -9.73 7.46 -34.72
CA ASP A 126 -9.27 6.45 -35.66
C ASP A 126 -7.76 6.48 -35.88
N ASP A 127 -7.13 7.65 -35.82
CA ASP A 127 -5.69 7.79 -35.97
C ASP A 127 -4.94 7.08 -34.84
N THR A 128 -5.37 7.27 -33.60
CA THR A 128 -4.82 6.56 -32.45
C THR A 128 -5.04 5.05 -32.56
N ILE A 129 -6.25 4.60 -32.88
CA ILE A 129 -6.53 3.19 -33.06
C ILE A 129 -5.65 2.58 -34.16
N ASN A 130 -5.51 3.26 -35.30
CA ASN A 130 -4.68 2.80 -36.41
C ASN A 130 -3.21 2.75 -36.05
N PHE A 131 -2.70 3.74 -35.29
CA PHE A 131 -1.33 3.73 -34.77
C PHE A 131 -1.07 2.44 -33.98
N PHE A 132 -1.88 2.14 -32.98
CA PHE A 132 -1.69 0.95 -32.13
C PHE A 132 -1.88 -0.37 -32.91
N LEU A 133 -2.81 -0.43 -33.86
CA LEU A 133 -2.97 -1.59 -34.74
C LEU A 133 -1.74 -1.82 -35.63
N SER A 134 -1.15 -0.75 -36.16
CA SER A 134 0.03 -0.82 -37.03
C SER A 134 1.26 -1.43 -36.35
N GLN A 135 1.32 -1.37 -34.99
CA GLN A 135 2.39 -2.00 -34.20
C GLN A 135 2.26 -3.54 -34.12
N GLY A 136 1.14 -4.12 -34.61
CA GLY A 136 0.91 -5.56 -34.60
C GLY A 136 0.83 -6.16 -33.19
N SER A 137 0.58 -5.33 -32.18
CA SER A 137 0.48 -5.74 -30.77
C SER A 137 -0.96 -5.74 -30.28
N MET A 138 -1.95 -5.46 -31.14
CA MET A 138 -3.38 -5.45 -30.81
C MET A 138 -4.18 -6.21 -31.86
N ALA A 139 -5.19 -6.96 -31.44
CA ALA A 139 -6.09 -7.70 -32.32
C ALA A 139 -7.52 -7.75 -31.74
N GLU A 140 -8.51 -8.02 -32.60
CA GLU A 140 -9.84 -8.45 -32.17
C GLU A 140 -9.93 -9.98 -32.25
N ALA A 141 -10.52 -10.62 -31.23
CA ALA A 141 -10.75 -12.04 -31.23
C ALA A 141 -12.10 -12.40 -30.60
N THR A 142 -12.62 -13.60 -30.94
CA THR A 142 -13.76 -14.18 -30.22
C THR A 142 -13.25 -15.06 -29.07
N ARG A 143 -13.61 -14.68 -27.84
CA ARG A 143 -13.36 -15.49 -26.63
C ARG A 143 -14.58 -16.35 -26.32
N LYS A 144 -14.34 -17.63 -26.00
CA LYS A 144 -15.33 -18.57 -25.50
C LYS A 144 -15.18 -18.83 -24.01
N LYS A 145 -16.29 -18.75 -23.25
CA LYS A 145 -16.36 -19.17 -21.84
C LYS A 145 -17.65 -20.01 -21.64
N GLY A 146 -17.50 -21.33 -21.53
CA GLY A 146 -18.66 -22.24 -21.55
C GLY A 146 -19.37 -22.13 -22.90
N ASP A 147 -20.65 -21.80 -22.87
CA ASP A 147 -21.49 -21.59 -24.09
C ASP A 147 -21.60 -20.11 -24.49
N TYR A 148 -20.91 -19.22 -23.76
CA TYR A 148 -20.88 -17.80 -24.06
C TYR A 148 -19.69 -17.42 -24.94
N PHE A 149 -19.97 -16.66 -25.99
CA PHE A 149 -19.01 -16.13 -26.95
C PHE A 149 -19.04 -14.60 -26.88
N GLU A 150 -17.88 -13.96 -26.80
CA GLU A 150 -17.76 -12.51 -26.75
C GLU A 150 -16.59 -11.99 -27.59
N PRO A 151 -16.78 -10.89 -28.32
CA PRO A 151 -15.67 -10.20 -28.95
C PRO A 151 -14.82 -9.50 -27.89
N VAL A 152 -13.51 -9.63 -28.03
CA VAL A 152 -12.53 -9.04 -27.12
C VAL A 152 -11.43 -8.34 -27.89
N ILE A 153 -10.89 -7.24 -27.32
CA ILE A 153 -9.61 -6.71 -27.73
C ILE A 153 -8.54 -7.54 -27.03
N VAL A 154 -7.55 -7.96 -27.79
CA VAL A 154 -6.35 -8.64 -27.30
C VAL A 154 -5.19 -7.66 -27.34
N PHE A 155 -4.60 -7.35 -26.19
CA PHE A 155 -3.38 -6.58 -26.05
C PHE A 155 -2.22 -7.55 -25.83
N LYS A 156 -1.34 -7.69 -26.84
CA LYS A 156 -0.27 -8.69 -26.90
C LYS A 156 1.00 -8.14 -26.22
N TYR A 157 1.57 -8.90 -25.27
CA TYR A 157 2.83 -8.55 -24.62
C TYR A 157 3.98 -9.21 -25.38
N LYS A 158 4.77 -8.39 -26.04
CA LYS A 158 5.97 -8.81 -26.75
C LYS A 158 7.22 -8.43 -25.98
N ASP A 159 8.18 -9.32 -25.93
CA ASP A 159 9.51 -8.98 -25.43
C ASP A 159 10.31 -8.18 -26.49
N ASN A 160 11.56 -7.83 -26.15
CA ASN A 160 12.46 -7.07 -27.02
C ASN A 160 12.91 -7.82 -28.28
N THR A 161 12.63 -9.15 -28.39
CA THR A 161 12.87 -9.96 -29.60
C THR A 161 11.62 -10.04 -30.49
N GLY A 162 10.49 -9.51 -30.03
CA GLY A 162 9.18 -9.61 -30.67
C GLY A 162 8.42 -10.90 -30.34
N PHE A 163 8.98 -11.76 -29.44
CA PHE A 163 8.31 -12.98 -29.02
C PHE A 163 7.09 -12.67 -28.15
N LEU A 164 5.96 -13.33 -28.46
CA LEU A 164 4.70 -13.17 -27.73
C LEU A 164 4.75 -13.96 -26.41
N ALA A 165 4.87 -13.26 -25.30
CA ALA A 165 5.05 -13.85 -23.96
C ALA A 165 3.85 -13.61 -23.02
N GLY A 166 2.77 -12.96 -23.49
CA GLY A 166 1.59 -12.71 -22.71
C GLY A 166 0.54 -11.92 -23.47
N ALA A 167 -0.64 -11.80 -22.87
CA ALA A 167 -1.69 -10.91 -23.38
C ALA A 167 -2.70 -10.56 -22.28
N SER A 168 -3.36 -9.41 -22.42
CA SER A 168 -4.58 -9.08 -21.69
C SER A 168 -5.77 -8.92 -22.63
N LEU A 169 -6.96 -9.14 -22.09
CA LEU A 169 -8.23 -9.14 -22.82
C LEU A 169 -9.16 -8.08 -22.25
N GLN A 170 -9.76 -7.30 -23.13
CA GLN A 170 -10.83 -6.37 -22.82
C GLN A 170 -12.09 -6.74 -23.60
N GLY A 171 -13.17 -7.08 -22.90
CA GLY A 171 -14.49 -7.31 -23.52
C GLY A 171 -15.08 -5.99 -24.04
N VAL A 172 -15.61 -6.03 -25.26
CA VAL A 172 -16.19 -4.84 -25.92
C VAL A 172 -17.71 -4.75 -25.76
N VAL A 173 -18.36 -5.86 -25.40
CA VAL A 173 -19.79 -5.93 -25.12
C VAL A 173 -20.04 -5.91 -23.62
N GLU A 174 -21.02 -5.12 -23.19
CA GLU A 174 -21.44 -5.12 -21.79
C GLU A 174 -22.25 -6.38 -21.47
N ASN A 175 -21.86 -7.05 -20.38
CA ASN A 175 -22.55 -8.23 -19.89
C ASN A 175 -22.49 -8.31 -18.36
N ARG A 176 -23.47 -7.70 -17.70
CA ARG A 176 -23.56 -7.68 -16.24
C ARG A 176 -23.97 -9.01 -15.62
N VAL A 177 -24.46 -9.96 -16.42
CA VAL A 177 -24.74 -11.33 -15.95
C VAL A 177 -23.44 -12.08 -15.69
N HIS A 178 -22.44 -11.93 -16.58
CA HIS A 178 -21.13 -12.58 -16.44
C HIS A 178 -20.10 -11.72 -15.67
N TYR A 179 -20.30 -10.40 -15.65
CA TYR A 179 -19.40 -9.40 -15.06
C TYR A 179 -20.22 -8.37 -14.26
N PRO A 180 -20.84 -8.76 -13.11
CA PRO A 180 -21.78 -7.90 -12.38
C PRO A 180 -21.22 -6.54 -12.00
N GLU A 181 -19.99 -6.49 -11.49
CA GLU A 181 -19.36 -5.27 -11.00
C GLU A 181 -18.83 -4.40 -12.15
N ARG A 182 -18.05 -4.99 -13.05
CA ARG A 182 -17.33 -4.26 -14.11
C ARG A 182 -18.10 -4.11 -15.41
N GLY A 183 -19.17 -4.85 -15.58
CA GLY A 183 -19.97 -4.89 -16.79
C GLY A 183 -19.26 -5.53 -18.00
N ARG A 184 -17.96 -5.72 -17.99
CA ARG A 184 -17.15 -6.23 -19.10
C ARG A 184 -15.98 -7.08 -18.62
N LEU A 185 -15.50 -7.97 -19.50
CA LEU A 185 -14.28 -8.72 -19.27
C LEU A 185 -13.08 -7.78 -19.15
N LYS A 186 -12.29 -7.95 -18.09
CA LYS A 186 -10.87 -7.56 -18.00
C LYS A 186 -10.10 -8.77 -17.48
N GLN A 187 -9.16 -9.29 -18.25
CA GLN A 187 -8.45 -10.53 -17.90
C GLN A 187 -7.04 -10.53 -18.46
N ILE A 188 -6.05 -10.83 -17.64
CA ILE A 188 -4.73 -11.25 -18.12
C ILE A 188 -4.81 -12.74 -18.46
N MET A 189 -4.34 -13.15 -19.65
CA MET A 189 -4.32 -14.55 -20.04
C MET A 189 -3.36 -15.36 -19.16
N ARG A 190 -3.75 -16.62 -18.92
CA ARG A 190 -2.96 -17.53 -18.08
C ARG A 190 -1.53 -17.68 -18.59
N ASN A 191 -0.58 -17.79 -17.68
CA ASN A 191 0.87 -17.94 -17.93
C ASN A 191 1.50 -16.75 -18.67
N SER A 192 0.80 -15.62 -18.84
CA SER A 192 1.41 -14.39 -19.35
C SER A 192 2.59 -13.98 -18.47
N ASP A 193 3.63 -13.44 -19.10
CA ASP A 193 4.76 -12.89 -18.36
C ASP A 193 4.33 -11.63 -17.59
N GLY A 194 4.29 -11.74 -16.27
CA GLY A 194 3.84 -10.68 -15.39
C GLY A 194 4.77 -9.47 -15.28
N GLN A 195 5.94 -9.52 -15.95
CA GLN A 195 6.93 -8.44 -15.95
C GLN A 195 7.04 -7.70 -17.30
N LEU A 196 6.20 -8.02 -18.29
CA LEU A 196 6.28 -7.37 -19.61
C LEU A 196 5.27 -6.24 -19.80
N GLY A 197 3.96 -6.53 -19.63
CA GLY A 197 2.89 -5.62 -20.00
C GLY A 197 2.74 -5.41 -21.52
N PHE A 198 1.67 -4.73 -21.92
CA PHE A 198 1.44 -4.32 -23.31
C PHE A 198 2.33 -3.13 -23.65
N SER A 199 3.01 -3.13 -24.80
CA SER A 199 3.89 -2.03 -25.18
C SER A 199 3.89 -1.74 -26.67
N VAL A 200 4.14 -0.46 -27.01
CA VAL A 200 4.35 0.04 -28.37
C VAL A 200 5.46 1.10 -28.38
N ASP A 201 6.18 1.21 -29.50
CA ASP A 201 7.29 2.13 -29.65
C ASP A 201 6.92 3.28 -30.58
N ILE A 202 7.36 4.49 -30.23
CA ILE A 202 7.35 5.69 -31.08
C ILE A 202 8.80 6.03 -31.38
N GLY A 203 9.17 6.04 -32.66
CA GLY A 203 10.55 6.31 -33.08
C GLY A 203 11.56 5.26 -32.58
N LYS A 204 12.69 5.72 -32.08
CA LYS A 204 13.71 4.90 -31.40
C LYS A 204 13.69 5.21 -29.92
N PRO A 205 13.06 4.39 -29.10
CA PRO A 205 12.85 4.72 -27.68
C PRO A 205 14.15 5.07 -26.94
N LYS A 206 14.08 6.13 -26.14
CA LYS A 206 15.11 6.56 -25.19
C LYS A 206 14.55 6.77 -23.79
N ARG A 207 13.23 6.69 -23.65
CA ARG A 207 12.49 6.86 -22.39
C ARG A 207 11.24 5.99 -22.40
N LEU A 208 10.63 5.87 -21.25
CA LEU A 208 9.51 4.97 -20.97
C LEU A 208 8.34 5.76 -20.40
N VAL A 209 7.12 5.45 -20.84
CA VAL A 209 5.88 5.92 -20.21
C VAL A 209 5.09 4.70 -19.77
N PHE A 210 4.64 4.70 -18.52
CA PHE A 210 3.89 3.61 -17.91
C PHE A 210 2.49 4.05 -17.52
N ALA A 211 1.46 3.39 -18.05
CA ALA A 211 0.06 3.53 -17.64
C ALA A 211 -0.45 2.25 -16.96
N GLU A 212 -1.57 2.34 -16.24
CA GLU A 212 -2.13 1.18 -15.54
C GLU A 212 -2.75 0.17 -16.47
N ALA A 213 -3.54 0.60 -17.45
CA ALA A 213 -4.19 -0.30 -18.40
C ALA A 213 -3.98 0.14 -19.85
N PRO A 214 -4.17 -0.79 -20.83
CA PRO A 214 -3.95 -0.47 -22.24
C PRO A 214 -4.83 0.67 -22.78
N ILE A 215 -6.09 0.77 -22.34
CA ILE A 215 -6.99 1.84 -22.79
C ILE A 215 -6.54 3.20 -22.22
N ASP A 216 -6.04 3.25 -20.99
CA ASP A 216 -5.50 4.46 -20.39
C ASP A 216 -4.22 4.88 -21.08
N LEU A 217 -3.36 3.93 -21.48
CA LEU A 217 -2.20 4.18 -22.31
C LEU A 217 -2.56 4.78 -23.68
N MET A 218 -3.61 4.23 -24.32
CA MET A 218 -4.12 4.76 -25.60
C MET A 218 -4.70 6.17 -25.43
N SER A 219 -5.36 6.44 -24.31
CA SER A 219 -5.95 7.75 -23.99
C SER A 219 -4.85 8.78 -23.68
N TYR A 220 -3.82 8.37 -22.94
CA TYR A 220 -2.63 9.19 -22.73
C TYR A 220 -1.94 9.56 -24.07
N TYR A 221 -1.79 8.56 -24.95
CA TYR A 221 -1.25 8.80 -26.30
C TYR A 221 -2.13 9.77 -27.10
N GLU A 222 -3.46 9.59 -27.10
CA GLU A 222 -4.40 10.48 -27.81
C GLU A 222 -4.21 11.94 -27.41
N LEU A 223 -4.02 12.20 -26.11
CA LEU A 223 -3.88 13.54 -25.55
C LEU A 223 -2.48 14.15 -25.77
N HIS A 224 -1.44 13.33 -25.94
CA HIS A 224 -0.05 13.77 -25.92
C HIS A 224 0.72 13.45 -27.21
N LYS A 225 0.08 12.81 -28.21
CA LYS A 225 0.75 12.26 -29.42
C LYS A 225 1.64 13.25 -30.15
N ASP A 226 1.27 14.52 -30.18
CA ASP A 226 2.03 15.57 -30.85
C ASP A 226 3.38 15.89 -30.17
N ASN A 227 3.51 15.54 -28.89
CA ASN A 227 4.70 15.78 -28.06
C ASN A 227 5.50 14.50 -27.75
N LEU A 228 4.99 13.33 -28.15
CA LEU A 228 5.63 12.04 -27.90
C LEU A 228 6.61 11.71 -29.04
N GLN A 229 7.91 11.63 -28.70
CA GLN A 229 8.96 11.26 -29.62
C GLN A 229 9.99 10.35 -28.93
N ASP A 230 10.49 9.35 -29.63
CA ASP A 230 11.52 8.41 -29.15
C ASP A 230 11.19 7.81 -27.78
N VAL A 231 9.95 7.26 -27.64
CA VAL A 231 9.43 6.76 -26.37
C VAL A 231 8.79 5.38 -26.54
N ARG A 232 9.00 4.50 -25.57
CA ARG A 232 8.24 3.25 -25.41
C ARG A 232 7.09 3.48 -24.44
N LEU A 233 5.87 3.25 -24.92
CA LEU A 233 4.64 3.29 -24.13
C LEU A 233 4.36 1.88 -23.59
N VAL A 234 4.05 1.76 -22.29
CA VAL A 234 3.84 0.48 -21.60
C VAL A 234 2.59 0.54 -20.73
N ALA A 235 1.66 -0.41 -20.92
CA ALA A 235 0.57 -0.63 -19.97
C ALA A 235 0.90 -1.82 -19.06
N MET A 236 0.77 -1.62 -17.75
CA MET A 236 1.21 -2.57 -16.74
C MET A 236 0.13 -3.60 -16.34
N ASP A 237 -1.15 -3.37 -16.72
CA ASP A 237 -2.31 -4.09 -16.18
C ASP A 237 -2.32 -4.09 -14.63
N GLY A 238 -2.36 -2.90 -14.05
CA GLY A 238 -2.21 -2.53 -12.66
C GLY A 238 -0.85 -1.89 -12.37
N VAL A 239 -0.58 -1.54 -11.13
CA VAL A 239 0.68 -0.87 -10.70
C VAL A 239 1.75 -1.92 -10.34
N LYS A 240 2.69 -2.19 -11.25
CA LYS A 240 3.68 -3.29 -11.14
C LYS A 240 5.11 -2.80 -11.33
N GLU A 241 5.84 -2.66 -10.24
CA GLU A 241 7.24 -2.23 -10.24
C GLU A 241 8.17 -3.16 -11.06
N GLY A 242 7.91 -4.48 -11.05
CA GLY A 242 8.70 -5.44 -11.82
C GLY A 242 8.64 -5.21 -13.33
N ILE A 243 7.55 -4.63 -13.86
CA ILE A 243 7.44 -4.24 -15.28
C ILE A 243 8.32 -3.02 -15.56
N ILE A 244 8.31 -2.01 -14.67
CA ILE A 244 9.17 -0.84 -14.82
C ILE A 244 10.64 -1.26 -14.82
N SER A 245 11.03 -2.08 -13.84
CA SER A 245 12.40 -2.57 -13.72
C SER A 245 12.84 -3.31 -14.98
N ARG A 246 12.06 -4.26 -15.46
CA ARG A 246 12.39 -5.03 -16.67
C ARG A 246 12.47 -4.15 -17.91
N ARG A 247 11.45 -3.33 -18.17
CA ARG A 247 11.41 -2.48 -19.37
C ARG A 247 12.53 -1.43 -19.38
N PHE A 248 12.89 -0.91 -18.22
CA PHE A 248 14.06 -0.06 -18.07
C PHE A 248 15.35 -0.79 -18.45
N MET A 249 15.57 -2.00 -17.93
CA MET A 249 16.78 -2.77 -18.21
C MET A 249 16.87 -3.20 -19.69
N GLU A 250 15.74 -3.59 -20.30
CA GLU A 250 15.65 -3.87 -21.73
C GLU A 250 16.04 -2.63 -22.56
N LEU A 251 15.44 -1.47 -22.28
CA LEU A 251 15.73 -0.22 -22.98
C LEU A 251 17.18 0.22 -22.78
N TYR A 252 17.68 0.15 -21.53
CA TYR A 252 19.07 0.49 -21.23
C TYR A 252 20.06 -0.37 -22.02
N ALA A 253 19.81 -1.68 -22.12
CA ALA A 253 20.63 -2.57 -22.92
C ALA A 253 20.54 -2.26 -24.41
N GLU A 254 19.35 -2.03 -24.95
CA GLU A 254 19.11 -1.63 -26.36
C GLU A 254 19.87 -0.35 -26.73
N MET A 255 19.81 0.70 -25.88
CA MET A 255 20.54 1.95 -26.10
C MET A 255 22.05 1.76 -26.12
N ASN A 256 22.57 0.73 -25.45
CA ASN A 256 23.99 0.35 -25.44
C ASN A 256 24.34 -0.74 -26.48
N GLY A 257 23.44 -1.09 -27.39
CA GLY A 257 23.65 -2.10 -28.42
C GLY A 257 23.81 -3.51 -27.88
N LYS A 258 23.22 -3.82 -26.71
CA LYS A 258 23.27 -5.10 -26.02
C LYS A 258 21.89 -5.73 -25.91
N ALA A 259 21.82 -7.05 -25.78
CA ALA A 259 20.61 -7.77 -25.40
C ALA A 259 20.57 -7.93 -23.88
N TYR A 260 19.43 -7.63 -23.28
CA TYR A 260 19.19 -7.89 -21.86
C TYR A 260 18.72 -9.35 -21.67
N GLN A 261 19.35 -10.04 -20.74
CA GLN A 261 18.94 -11.40 -20.35
C GLN A 261 18.12 -11.33 -19.06
N VAL A 262 16.89 -11.82 -19.16
CA VAL A 262 15.95 -11.87 -18.03
C VAL A 262 16.36 -12.98 -17.06
N ASP A 263 16.43 -12.62 -15.78
CA ASP A 263 16.72 -13.55 -14.68
C ASP A 263 15.73 -13.35 -13.50
N GLN A 264 15.93 -14.06 -12.40
CA GLN A 264 15.11 -13.94 -11.19
C GLN A 264 15.19 -12.57 -10.51
N ASN A 265 16.23 -11.78 -10.76
CA ASN A 265 16.46 -10.47 -10.14
C ASN A 265 15.94 -9.31 -11.01
N THR A 266 15.50 -9.60 -12.23
CA THR A 266 15.05 -8.59 -13.22
C THR A 266 14.02 -7.64 -12.62
N GLY A 267 13.08 -8.12 -11.80
CA GLY A 267 12.06 -7.30 -11.17
C GLY A 267 12.60 -6.27 -10.16
N LYS A 268 13.85 -6.40 -9.71
CA LYS A 268 14.53 -5.48 -8.77
C LYS A 268 15.80 -4.85 -9.35
N ALA A 269 16.10 -5.12 -10.62
CA ALA A 269 17.34 -4.68 -11.24
C ALA A 269 17.46 -3.15 -11.31
N LEU A 270 16.35 -2.43 -11.54
CA LEU A 270 16.33 -0.96 -11.54
C LEU A 270 16.75 -0.40 -10.16
N GLU A 271 16.21 -0.93 -9.07
CA GLU A 271 16.59 -0.52 -7.70
C GLU A 271 18.09 -0.76 -7.46
N THR A 272 18.64 -1.86 -7.98
CA THR A 272 20.09 -2.10 -7.95
C THR A 272 20.85 -1.03 -8.73
N VAL A 273 20.41 -0.66 -9.93
CA VAL A 273 21.06 0.41 -10.73
C VAL A 273 21.08 1.72 -9.97
N VAL A 274 19.96 2.12 -9.35
CA VAL A 274 19.84 3.34 -8.54
C VAL A 274 20.83 3.34 -7.37
N ASN A 275 20.92 2.23 -6.65
CA ASN A 275 21.72 2.14 -5.43
C ASN A 275 23.22 1.93 -5.67
N THR A 276 23.62 1.36 -6.81
CA THR A 276 25.01 0.90 -7.03
C THR A 276 25.74 1.61 -8.16
N THR A 277 25.05 2.47 -8.94
CA THR A 277 25.65 3.18 -10.09
C THR A 277 25.42 4.68 -9.99
N ASP A 278 26.13 5.42 -10.84
CA ASP A 278 25.98 6.87 -10.97
C ASP A 278 24.97 7.27 -12.06
N TYR A 279 24.21 6.32 -12.61
CA TYR A 279 23.34 6.56 -13.76
C TYR A 279 22.32 7.69 -13.55
N PHE A 280 21.73 7.75 -12.36
CA PHE A 280 20.75 8.78 -12.00
C PHE A 280 21.31 9.91 -11.11
N LYS A 281 22.60 9.90 -10.83
CA LYS A 281 23.22 10.95 -9.98
C LYS A 281 23.27 12.30 -10.70
N ASP A 282 23.37 13.34 -9.90
CA ASP A 282 23.52 14.73 -10.34
C ASP A 282 22.41 15.20 -11.31
N GLY A 283 21.19 14.67 -11.14
CA GLY A 283 20.04 15.04 -11.96
C GLY A 283 20.06 14.45 -13.38
N GLN A 284 20.95 13.48 -13.66
CA GLN A 284 21.00 12.83 -14.96
C GLN A 284 19.83 11.84 -15.13
N HIS A 285 19.36 11.69 -16.37
CA HIS A 285 18.35 10.70 -16.77
C HIS A 285 17.04 10.75 -15.96
N GLN A 286 16.69 11.91 -15.39
CA GLN A 286 15.48 12.11 -14.59
C GLN A 286 14.19 11.95 -15.42
N ASP A 287 14.26 12.04 -16.74
CA ASP A 287 13.16 11.90 -17.69
C ASP A 287 13.01 10.50 -18.29
N MET A 288 13.81 9.52 -17.82
CA MET A 288 13.81 8.17 -18.37
C MET A 288 12.49 7.42 -18.12
N ILE A 289 11.82 7.70 -17.00
CA ILE A 289 10.63 6.99 -16.56
C ILE A 289 9.53 8.01 -16.28
N THR A 290 8.44 7.91 -17.02
CA THR A 290 7.21 8.69 -16.78
C THR A 290 6.11 7.77 -16.29
N LEU A 291 5.45 8.13 -15.19
CA LEU A 291 4.29 7.42 -14.65
C LEU A 291 3.01 8.13 -15.06
N ALA A 292 2.30 7.56 -16.01
CA ALA A 292 0.97 7.97 -16.48
C ALA A 292 -0.11 7.07 -15.84
N VAL A 293 -0.02 6.85 -14.53
CA VAL A 293 -0.95 6.04 -13.74
C VAL A 293 -2.20 6.83 -13.39
N ASP A 294 -3.21 6.15 -12.85
CA ASP A 294 -4.45 6.79 -12.43
C ASP A 294 -4.20 7.73 -11.24
N ASN A 295 -4.95 8.81 -11.16
CA ASN A 295 -4.91 9.73 -10.03
C ASN A 295 -5.88 9.24 -8.94
N ASP A 296 -5.48 8.18 -8.27
CA ASP A 296 -6.17 7.58 -7.14
C ASP A 296 -5.17 7.16 -6.05
N ALA A 297 -5.67 6.61 -4.94
CA ALA A 297 -4.83 6.18 -3.82
C ALA A 297 -3.78 5.12 -4.22
N ALA A 298 -4.09 4.23 -5.18
CA ALA A 298 -3.16 3.18 -5.62
C ALA A 298 -2.01 3.79 -6.45
N GLY A 299 -2.33 4.67 -7.41
CA GLY A 299 -1.35 5.39 -8.22
C GLY A 299 -0.46 6.32 -7.39
N GLN A 300 -1.06 7.10 -6.47
CA GLN A 300 -0.34 8.01 -5.57
C GLN A 300 0.64 7.25 -4.65
N ASN A 301 0.19 6.15 -4.03
CA ASN A 301 1.05 5.29 -3.21
C ASN A 301 2.17 4.62 -4.05
N PHE A 302 1.88 4.28 -5.31
CA PHE A 302 2.87 3.70 -6.20
C PHE A 302 3.98 4.69 -6.55
N ILE A 303 3.62 5.93 -6.87
CA ILE A 303 4.55 7.03 -7.10
C ILE A 303 5.44 7.24 -5.87
N THR A 304 4.84 7.44 -4.69
CA THR A 304 5.58 7.65 -3.43
C THR A 304 6.56 6.51 -3.18
N ARG A 305 6.13 5.25 -3.34
CA ARG A 305 6.99 4.07 -3.10
C ARG A 305 8.21 4.02 -4.03
N LEU A 306 8.07 4.39 -5.31
CA LEU A 306 9.20 4.41 -6.23
C LEU A 306 10.18 5.53 -5.89
N GLN A 307 9.67 6.71 -5.53
CA GLN A 307 10.50 7.84 -5.12
C GLN A 307 11.20 7.57 -3.77
N GLU A 308 10.57 6.88 -2.82
CA GLU A 308 11.21 6.43 -1.57
C GLU A 308 12.41 5.51 -1.82
N LYS A 309 12.37 4.72 -2.90
CA LYS A 309 13.50 3.88 -3.33
C LYS A 309 14.57 4.65 -4.11
N GLY A 310 14.42 5.96 -4.24
CA GLY A 310 15.32 6.81 -5.01
C GLY A 310 15.21 6.62 -6.53
N ILE A 311 14.15 5.97 -7.02
CA ILE A 311 13.91 5.81 -8.46
C ILE A 311 13.34 7.12 -8.99
N PRO A 312 14.05 7.86 -9.87
CA PRO A 312 13.52 9.10 -10.42
C PRO A 312 12.39 8.80 -11.40
N VAL A 313 11.26 9.45 -11.20
CA VAL A 313 10.09 9.33 -12.07
C VAL A 313 9.50 10.71 -12.37
N GLN A 314 9.11 10.91 -13.62
CA GLN A 314 8.25 12.03 -14.01
C GLN A 314 6.80 11.63 -13.74
N ILE A 315 6.03 12.51 -13.12
CA ILE A 315 4.62 12.26 -12.81
C ILE A 315 3.77 12.91 -13.91
N ALA A 316 3.01 12.06 -14.62
CA ALA A 316 2.06 12.46 -15.64
C ALA A 316 0.73 11.73 -15.35
N ILE A 317 -0.02 12.19 -14.35
CA ILE A 317 -1.31 11.63 -13.99
C ILE A 317 -2.44 12.57 -14.40
N PRO A 318 -3.65 12.06 -14.70
CA PRO A 318 -4.77 12.91 -15.08
C PRO A 318 -5.21 13.79 -13.89
N PRO A 319 -5.50 15.08 -14.11
CA PRO A 319 -5.87 15.98 -13.02
C PRO A 319 -7.30 15.73 -12.54
N ILE A 320 -7.54 15.81 -11.23
CA ILE A 320 -8.87 15.85 -10.64
C ILE A 320 -9.40 17.28 -10.73
N LEU A 321 -10.54 17.45 -11.40
CA LEU A 321 -11.13 18.75 -11.72
C LEU A 321 -12.43 19.06 -10.95
N GLN A 322 -12.96 18.10 -10.18
CA GLN A 322 -14.21 18.25 -9.40
C GLN A 322 -13.96 17.88 -7.94
N ALA A 323 -14.55 18.62 -7.03
CA ALA A 323 -14.29 18.47 -5.58
C ALA A 323 -14.82 17.15 -4.99
N ASP A 324 -15.86 16.57 -5.59
CA ASP A 324 -16.48 15.30 -5.19
C ASP A 324 -15.85 14.08 -5.87
N GLN A 325 -14.82 14.30 -6.70
CA GLN A 325 -14.15 13.26 -7.44
C GLN A 325 -12.96 12.71 -6.65
N GLU A 326 -13.02 11.41 -6.32
CA GLU A 326 -11.95 10.73 -5.55
C GLU A 326 -10.85 10.14 -6.44
N LYS A 327 -11.13 9.93 -7.73
CA LYS A 327 -10.20 9.34 -8.69
C LYS A 327 -10.41 9.85 -10.10
N GLU A 328 -9.35 9.77 -10.91
CA GLU A 328 -9.38 10.05 -12.34
C GLU A 328 -8.47 9.07 -13.08
N ASP A 329 -8.95 8.49 -14.19
CA ASP A 329 -8.13 7.77 -15.15
C ASP A 329 -7.99 8.54 -16.47
N TRP A 330 -7.00 8.17 -17.30
CA TRP A 330 -6.75 8.87 -18.56
C TRP A 330 -7.89 8.76 -19.55
N ASN A 331 -8.66 7.65 -19.52
CA ASN A 331 -9.79 7.48 -20.42
C ASN A 331 -11.00 8.33 -20.00
N ASP A 332 -11.26 8.45 -18.72
CA ASP A 332 -12.33 9.30 -18.22
C ASP A 332 -11.98 10.79 -18.43
N PHE A 333 -10.70 11.17 -18.23
CA PHE A 333 -10.21 12.50 -18.53
C PHE A 333 -10.35 12.85 -20.04
N LEU A 334 -9.94 11.93 -20.93
CA LEU A 334 -10.12 12.10 -22.39
C LEU A 334 -11.57 12.34 -22.77
N LYS A 335 -12.50 11.57 -22.23
CA LYS A 335 -13.94 11.66 -22.56
C LYS A 335 -14.60 12.95 -22.10
N ARG A 336 -14.08 13.58 -21.06
CA ARG A 336 -14.60 14.88 -20.61
C ARG A 336 -14.29 16.02 -21.57
N GLY A 337 -13.28 15.86 -22.37
CA GLY A 337 -12.79 16.91 -23.28
C GLY A 337 -12.04 18.00 -22.53
N ASP A 338 -11.48 18.95 -23.27
CA ASP A 338 -10.67 20.06 -22.77
C ASP A 338 -11.50 21.05 -21.95
N GLY A 339 -11.89 20.67 -20.74
CA GLY A 339 -12.30 21.64 -19.73
C GLY A 339 -11.11 22.54 -19.44
N ALA A 340 -11.34 23.86 -19.39
CA ALA A 340 -10.31 24.86 -19.16
C ALA A 340 -9.37 24.41 -18.02
N LEU A 341 -8.16 24.00 -18.38
CA LEU A 341 -7.08 23.59 -17.47
C LEU A 341 -6.51 24.85 -16.79
N ASN A 342 -7.33 25.49 -15.97
CA ASN A 342 -6.90 26.65 -15.18
C ASN A 342 -6.01 26.16 -14.05
N GLU A 343 -4.75 26.54 -14.09
CA GLU A 343 -3.74 26.30 -13.05
C GLU A 343 -3.84 24.96 -12.33
N LEU A 344 -3.21 23.95 -12.93
CA LEU A 344 -3.08 22.63 -12.33
C LEU A 344 -1.86 22.58 -11.42
N VAL A 345 -1.99 21.93 -10.26
CA VAL A 345 -0.92 21.83 -9.27
C VAL A 345 -0.88 20.46 -8.60
N HIS A 346 0.33 20.07 -8.19
CA HIS A 346 0.56 18.88 -7.39
C HIS A 346 0.33 19.19 -5.91
N VAL A 347 -0.17 18.20 -5.16
CA VAL A 347 -0.33 18.27 -3.70
C VAL A 347 0.63 17.28 -3.06
N TYR A 348 1.31 17.74 -2.02
CA TYR A 348 2.20 16.94 -1.19
C TYR A 348 1.83 17.12 0.28
N SER A 349 2.08 16.10 1.08
CA SER A 349 2.06 16.20 2.55
C SER A 349 3.36 15.62 3.11
N ALA A 350 3.88 16.23 4.16
CA ALA A 350 5.09 15.77 4.83
C ALA A 350 5.03 16.03 6.33
N ASP A 351 5.75 15.22 7.11
CA ASP A 351 6.16 15.44 8.48
C ASP A 351 7.70 15.38 8.58
N GLU A 352 8.26 15.27 9.78
CA GLU A 352 9.72 15.24 9.97
C GLU A 352 10.39 14.03 9.31
N GLU A 353 9.67 12.89 9.17
CA GLU A 353 10.25 11.61 8.75
C GLU A 353 9.69 11.15 7.41
N PHE A 354 8.42 11.46 7.12
CA PHE A 354 7.68 10.92 5.99
C PHE A 354 7.13 12.00 5.08
N TRP A 355 6.89 11.61 3.84
CA TRP A 355 6.22 12.43 2.85
C TRP A 355 5.34 11.58 1.96
N HIS A 356 4.31 12.20 1.37
CA HIS A 356 3.40 11.55 0.45
C HIS A 356 3.04 12.47 -0.72
N TYR A 357 3.03 11.89 -1.90
CA TYR A 357 2.40 12.51 -3.06
C TYR A 357 0.88 12.29 -2.96
N GLN A 358 0.12 13.38 -2.97
CA GLN A 358 -1.33 13.37 -2.74
C GLN A 358 -2.16 13.51 -4.02
N GLY A 359 -1.52 13.77 -5.17
CA GLY A 359 -2.18 13.83 -6.47
C GLY A 359 -2.00 15.15 -7.22
N TYR A 360 -2.71 15.26 -8.35
CA TYR A 360 -2.68 16.40 -9.29
C TYR A 360 -4.10 16.93 -9.48
N PHE A 361 -4.31 18.23 -9.27
CA PHE A 361 -5.63 18.82 -9.13
C PHE A 361 -5.69 20.20 -9.77
N SER A 362 -6.93 20.70 -10.01
CA SER A 362 -7.10 22.15 -10.18
C SER A 362 -6.67 22.87 -8.89
N LYS A 363 -6.14 24.07 -9.02
CA LYS A 363 -5.57 24.84 -7.91
C LYS A 363 -6.56 25.04 -6.74
N GLU A 364 -7.82 25.27 -7.04
CA GLU A 364 -8.86 25.45 -6.01
C GLU A 364 -9.03 24.18 -5.17
N ILE A 365 -9.18 23.02 -5.80
CA ILE A 365 -9.31 21.73 -5.14
C ILE A 365 -8.03 21.38 -4.38
N ALA A 366 -6.86 21.63 -4.99
CA ALA A 366 -5.57 21.40 -4.37
C ALA A 366 -5.38 22.16 -3.06
N LEU A 367 -5.79 23.44 -3.02
CA LEU A 367 -5.69 24.25 -1.81
C LEU A 367 -6.63 23.75 -0.70
N ALA A 368 -7.87 23.38 -1.05
CA ALA A 368 -8.81 22.78 -0.10
C ALA A 368 -8.27 21.46 0.46
N LYS A 369 -7.73 20.59 -0.43
CA LYS A 369 -7.12 19.32 -0.02
C LYS A 369 -5.88 19.49 0.85
N ALA A 370 -5.02 20.43 0.53
CA ALA A 370 -3.85 20.74 1.36
C ALA A 370 -4.26 21.23 2.75
N GLN A 371 -5.31 22.07 2.83
CA GLN A 371 -5.85 22.53 4.10
C GLN A 371 -6.46 21.37 4.92
N GLU A 372 -7.20 20.46 4.28
CA GLU A 372 -7.77 19.26 4.92
C GLU A 372 -6.69 18.33 5.49
N LEU A 373 -5.58 18.16 4.76
CA LEU A 373 -4.50 17.24 5.12
C LEU A 373 -3.49 17.85 6.11
N THR A 374 -3.50 19.18 6.30
CA THR A 374 -2.58 19.85 7.23
C THR A 374 -3.04 19.64 8.66
N GLU A 375 -2.16 19.12 9.48
CA GLU A 375 -2.29 18.92 10.93
C GLU A 375 -1.10 19.58 11.64
N ASP A 376 -1.06 19.54 12.98
CA ASP A 376 0.03 20.19 13.75
C ASP A 376 1.41 19.76 13.28
N ASP A 377 1.57 18.47 13.00
CA ASP A 377 2.85 17.83 12.65
C ASP A 377 2.97 17.51 11.16
N VAL A 378 1.84 17.40 10.46
CA VAL A 378 1.80 17.14 9.03
C VAL A 378 1.45 18.42 8.31
N LYS A 379 2.32 18.86 7.40
CA LYS A 379 2.08 20.00 6.52
C LYS A 379 1.79 19.54 5.12
N ALA A 380 0.66 19.95 4.60
CA ALA A 380 0.33 19.74 3.20
C ALA A 380 0.42 21.06 2.42
N PHE A 381 0.94 20.98 1.20
CA PHE A 381 1.20 22.14 0.37
C PHE A 381 1.06 21.82 -1.11
N VAL A 382 0.92 22.86 -1.91
CA VAL A 382 0.74 22.79 -3.36
C VAL A 382 2.00 23.25 -4.09
N SER A 383 2.30 22.62 -5.24
CA SER A 383 3.40 23.01 -6.10
C SER A 383 2.94 22.98 -7.56
N ALA A 384 3.30 24.02 -8.32
CA ALA A 384 3.07 24.07 -9.77
C ALA A 384 3.98 23.09 -10.54
N LYS A 385 5.08 22.66 -9.95
CA LYS A 385 6.01 21.68 -10.52
C LYS A 385 6.05 20.43 -9.66
N GLN A 386 6.40 19.31 -10.28
CA GLN A 386 6.76 18.10 -9.56
C GLN A 386 7.98 18.37 -8.67
N LEU A 387 7.93 17.87 -7.42
CA LEU A 387 9.01 17.99 -6.45
C LEU A 387 9.66 16.63 -6.22
N THR A 388 10.99 16.64 -6.01
CA THR A 388 11.73 15.49 -5.51
C THR A 388 11.49 15.33 -4.00
N LYS A 389 11.89 14.18 -3.44
CA LYS A 389 11.81 13.93 -2.00
C LYS A 389 12.51 15.03 -1.19
N GLU A 390 13.71 15.41 -1.61
CA GLU A 390 14.51 16.45 -0.96
C GLU A 390 13.83 17.81 -1.02
N GLU A 391 13.23 18.17 -2.15
CA GLU A 391 12.48 19.42 -2.31
C GLU A 391 11.22 19.44 -1.45
N VAL A 392 10.53 18.29 -1.29
CA VAL A 392 9.37 18.16 -0.40
C VAL A 392 9.77 18.40 1.06
N HIS A 393 10.87 17.80 1.53
CA HIS A 393 11.38 18.03 2.90
C HIS A 393 11.88 19.46 3.10
N GLN A 394 12.49 20.07 2.10
CA GLN A 394 12.89 21.49 2.17
C GLN A 394 11.67 22.41 2.31
N GLU A 395 10.62 22.15 1.56
CA GLU A 395 9.39 22.93 1.64
C GLU A 395 8.67 22.75 2.98
N TYR A 396 8.61 21.51 3.49
CA TYR A 396 8.12 21.23 4.84
C TYR A 396 8.89 22.04 5.90
N THR A 397 10.22 21.96 5.89
CA THR A 397 11.08 22.71 6.84
C THR A 397 10.82 24.21 6.74
N ARG A 398 10.73 24.74 5.52
CA ARG A 398 10.41 26.17 5.29
C ARG A 398 9.07 26.58 5.91
N ILE A 399 8.04 25.74 5.80
CA ILE A 399 6.71 26.02 6.37
C ILE A 399 6.81 26.03 7.91
N ILE A 400 7.44 25.04 8.50
CA ILE A 400 7.64 24.94 9.96
C ILE A 400 8.41 26.15 10.51
N ASP A 401 9.47 26.58 9.84
CA ASP A 401 10.26 27.74 10.27
C ASP A 401 9.46 29.04 10.18
N GLN A 402 8.65 29.22 9.15
CA GLN A 402 7.74 30.37 9.04
C GLN A 402 6.66 30.38 10.11
N GLU A 403 6.13 29.21 10.53
CA GLU A 403 5.18 29.10 11.62
C GLU A 403 5.83 29.47 12.96
N LYS A 404 7.06 29.02 13.21
CA LYS A 404 7.84 29.38 14.41
C LYS A 404 8.11 30.87 14.48
N GLU A 405 8.50 31.50 13.36
CA GLU A 405 8.72 32.96 13.30
C GLU A 405 7.42 33.74 13.54
N ARG A 406 6.30 33.31 12.98
CA ARG A 406 4.96 33.91 13.25
C ARG A 406 4.54 33.69 14.69
N GLY A 407 4.77 32.50 15.26
CA GLY A 407 4.50 32.18 16.67
C GLY A 407 5.31 33.05 17.63
N SER A 408 6.60 33.29 17.36
CA SER A 408 7.43 34.18 18.17
C SER A 408 7.04 35.65 18.07
N SER A 409 6.61 36.11 16.88
CA SER A 409 6.12 37.50 16.73
C SER A 409 4.70 37.71 17.31
N MET A 410 3.90 36.63 17.44
CA MET A 410 2.58 36.70 18.10
C MET A 410 2.66 36.58 19.61
N SER A 411 3.72 36.03 20.20
CA SER A 411 3.90 36.00 21.66
C SER A 411 4.10 37.40 22.24
N GLU A 412 4.65 38.36 21.48
CA GLU A 412 4.73 39.78 21.87
C GLU A 412 3.39 40.54 21.76
N VAL A 413 2.44 39.98 20.98
CA VAL A 413 1.09 40.58 20.79
C VAL A 413 0.01 39.90 21.66
N HIS A 414 0.27 38.70 22.19
CA HIS A 414 -0.71 37.89 22.93
C HIS A 414 -0.84 38.19 24.42
N GLU A 415 0.02 39.00 25.03
CA GLU A 415 -0.30 39.56 26.36
C GLU A 415 -1.55 40.47 26.35
N ALA A 416 -2.04 40.87 25.16
CA ALA A 416 -3.21 41.78 25.00
C ALA A 416 -4.49 41.07 24.49
N ARG A 417 -4.51 39.75 24.22
CA ARG A 417 -5.68 39.06 23.63
C ARG A 417 -6.03 37.71 24.27
N ALA A 418 -5.65 37.47 25.50
CA ALA A 418 -5.90 36.21 26.23
C ALA A 418 -7.37 35.93 26.57
N ASP A 419 -8.31 36.85 26.30
CA ASP A 419 -9.68 36.71 26.78
C ASP A 419 -10.75 36.23 25.76
N TYR A 420 -10.36 35.80 24.56
CA TYR A 420 -11.39 35.49 23.53
C TYR A 420 -11.30 34.09 22.84
N LYS A 421 -10.53 33.13 23.34
CA LYS A 421 -10.42 31.80 22.72
C LYS A 421 -10.55 30.59 23.65
N SER A 422 -11.17 30.73 24.83
CA SER A 422 -11.30 29.60 25.78
C SER A 422 -12.50 28.67 25.50
N GLU A 423 -13.49 29.04 24.71
CA GLU A 423 -14.73 28.25 24.60
C GLU A 423 -14.71 27.09 23.59
N GLY A 424 -13.77 27.05 22.66
CA GLY A 424 -13.69 25.97 21.64
C GLY A 424 -12.76 24.78 22.01
N LEU A 425 -11.75 25.03 22.83
CA LEU A 425 -10.79 24.02 23.28
C LEU A 425 -11.29 23.23 24.51
N GLU A 426 -12.13 23.84 25.36
CA GLU A 426 -12.71 23.18 26.53
C GLU A 426 -13.60 21.97 26.18
N ALA A 427 -14.34 22.02 25.08
CA ALA A 427 -15.26 20.92 24.69
C ALA A 427 -14.53 19.65 24.18
N ILE A 428 -13.27 19.75 23.77
CA ILE A 428 -12.43 18.60 23.35
C ILE A 428 -11.61 18.08 24.53
N GLN A 429 -11.20 18.97 25.42
CA GLN A 429 -10.49 18.68 26.67
C GLN A 429 -11.36 17.83 27.62
N ASP A 430 -12.63 18.16 27.77
CA ASP A 430 -13.58 17.49 28.69
C ASP A 430 -13.80 15.98 28.45
N LYS A 431 -13.47 15.44 27.29
CA LYS A 431 -13.57 13.99 27.02
C LYS A 431 -12.38 13.17 27.51
N VAL A 432 -11.28 13.82 27.86
CA VAL A 432 -10.05 13.17 28.35
C VAL A 432 -9.77 13.52 29.80
N ASP A 433 -10.31 14.62 30.31
CA ASP A 433 -10.08 15.11 31.68
C ASP A 433 -10.73 14.26 32.79
N GLY A 434 -11.42 13.16 32.42
CA GLY A 434 -11.91 12.15 33.38
C GLY A 434 -11.04 10.90 33.47
N LEU A 435 -9.99 10.76 32.65
CA LEU A 435 -9.09 9.59 32.64
C LEU A 435 -7.86 9.87 33.50
N VAL A 436 -7.72 9.16 34.59
CA VAL A 436 -6.49 9.16 35.40
C VAL A 436 -5.43 8.38 34.64
N ILE A 437 -4.50 9.10 33.98
CA ILE A 437 -3.36 8.48 33.30
C ILE A 437 -2.40 7.94 34.36
N GLN A 438 -1.98 6.68 34.25
CA GLN A 438 -1.03 6.08 35.18
C GLN A 438 0.34 6.78 35.06
N PRO A 439 1.10 6.96 36.17
CA PRO A 439 2.37 7.68 36.17
C PRO A 439 3.38 7.15 35.15
N GLU A 440 3.39 5.83 34.93
CA GLU A 440 4.27 5.14 33.99
C GLU A 440 3.90 5.44 32.54
N THR A 441 2.62 5.55 32.26
CA THR A 441 2.06 5.94 30.95
C THR A 441 2.36 7.41 30.67
N GLN A 442 2.19 8.27 31.70
CA GLN A 442 2.55 9.69 31.60
C GLN A 442 4.05 9.88 31.34
N ALA A 443 4.91 9.07 31.94
CA ALA A 443 6.34 9.12 31.70
C ALA A 443 6.74 8.77 30.24
N LEU A 444 5.97 7.90 29.54
CA LEU A 444 6.18 7.63 28.12
C LEU A 444 5.73 8.80 27.25
N ILE A 445 4.68 9.50 27.63
CA ILE A 445 4.23 10.73 26.95
C ILE A 445 5.29 11.84 27.14
N ASP A 446 5.76 12.06 28.36
CA ASP A 446 6.72 13.10 28.70
C ASP A 446 8.11 12.86 28.08
N SER A 447 8.48 11.61 27.84
CA SER A 447 9.74 11.25 27.16
C SER A 447 9.70 11.56 25.65
N GLY A 448 8.50 11.79 25.09
CA GLY A 448 8.31 11.98 23.67
C GLY A 448 8.48 10.72 22.81
N GLU A 449 8.49 9.52 23.44
CA GLU A 449 8.53 8.23 22.73
C GLU A 449 7.21 7.91 22.05
N VAL A 450 6.10 8.54 22.49
CA VAL A 450 4.78 8.46 21.88
C VAL A 450 4.20 9.87 21.73
N LYS A 451 3.42 10.07 20.66
CA LYS A 451 2.83 11.36 20.33
C LYS A 451 1.34 11.23 20.13
N ARG A 452 0.56 12.05 20.83
CA ARG A 452 -0.90 12.02 20.79
C ARG A 452 -1.43 12.44 19.42
N TRP A 453 -2.42 11.72 18.90
CA TRP A 453 -3.09 12.09 17.66
C TRP A 453 -4.25 13.07 17.93
N ALA A 454 -4.22 14.23 17.27
CA ALA A 454 -5.22 15.29 17.50
C ALA A 454 -6.66 14.87 17.16
N LYS A 455 -6.86 14.02 16.15
CA LYS A 455 -8.20 13.54 15.72
C LYS A 455 -8.80 12.46 16.63
N GLN A 456 -7.97 11.72 17.35
CA GLN A 456 -8.41 10.66 18.29
C GLN A 456 -7.56 10.75 19.55
N PRO A 457 -8.03 11.47 20.57
CA PRO A 457 -7.23 11.82 21.75
C PRO A 457 -6.74 10.64 22.59
N ASN A 458 -7.29 9.43 22.38
CA ASN A 458 -6.84 8.19 23.01
C ASN A 458 -5.79 7.44 22.17
N ILE A 459 -5.43 7.90 20.97
CA ILE A 459 -4.42 7.28 20.10
C ILE A 459 -3.12 8.06 20.16
N TYR A 460 -2.00 7.32 20.32
CA TYR A 460 -0.64 7.86 20.40
C TYR A 460 0.27 7.11 19.44
N PHE A 461 0.80 7.78 18.43
CA PHE A 461 1.76 7.19 17.50
C PHE A 461 3.12 7.01 18.14
N VAL A 462 3.77 5.89 17.85
CA VAL A 462 5.11 5.57 18.33
C VAL A 462 6.14 6.30 17.47
N LYS A 463 7.03 7.06 18.10
CA LYS A 463 8.07 7.83 17.42
C LYS A 463 9.00 6.91 16.64
N GLY A 464 9.33 7.30 15.40
CA GLY A 464 10.18 6.52 14.50
C GLY A 464 9.49 5.32 13.84
N LEU A 465 8.20 5.06 14.10
CA LEU A 465 7.46 3.98 13.46
C LEU A 465 6.32 4.50 12.60
N ARG A 466 6.24 4.01 11.36
CA ARG A 466 5.21 4.43 10.41
C ARG A 466 3.88 3.73 10.71
N ARG A 467 2.85 4.52 11.06
CA ARG A 467 1.48 4.05 11.32
C ARG A 467 1.36 3.00 12.43
N VAL A 468 2.25 3.02 13.39
CA VAL A 468 2.15 2.20 14.61
C VAL A 468 1.74 3.09 15.76
N ALA A 469 0.64 2.77 16.43
CA ALA A 469 0.12 3.55 17.53
C ALA A 469 -0.26 2.69 18.73
N LEU A 470 -0.21 3.31 19.90
CA LEU A 470 -0.74 2.80 21.15
C LEU A 470 -2.09 3.47 21.44
N GLU A 471 -3.00 2.75 22.05
CA GLU A 471 -4.29 3.27 22.49
C GLU A 471 -4.30 3.42 24.01
N LEU A 472 -4.68 4.60 24.48
CA LEU A 472 -4.84 4.85 25.92
C LEU A 472 -6.17 4.24 26.38
N THR A 473 -6.09 3.25 27.27
CA THR A 473 -7.25 2.55 27.81
C THR A 473 -7.95 3.38 28.91
N LYS A 474 -9.12 2.95 29.30
CA LYS A 474 -9.88 3.59 30.42
C LYS A 474 -9.17 3.48 31.76
N GLU A 475 -8.28 2.51 31.89
CA GLU A 475 -7.44 2.29 33.06
C GLU A 475 -6.20 3.19 33.09
N GLY A 476 -6.04 4.06 32.06
CA GLY A 476 -4.93 5.01 31.96
C GLY A 476 -3.60 4.39 31.53
N ARG A 477 -3.64 3.27 30.80
CA ARG A 477 -2.47 2.53 30.30
C ARG A 477 -2.44 2.52 28.79
N PHE A 478 -1.27 2.32 28.22
CA PHE A 478 -1.13 2.07 26.81
C PHE A 478 -1.26 0.59 26.47
N GLU A 479 -2.05 0.31 25.44
CA GLU A 479 -2.12 -0.98 24.75
C GLU A 479 -1.86 -0.76 23.25
N LEU A 480 -1.47 -1.82 22.52
CA LEU A 480 -1.30 -1.75 21.09
C LEU A 480 -2.63 -1.46 20.41
N SER A 481 -2.70 -0.39 19.61
CA SER A 481 -3.93 -0.06 18.87
C SER A 481 -4.32 -1.19 17.90
N PRO A 482 -5.58 -1.66 17.92
CA PRO A 482 -6.05 -2.67 16.96
C PRO A 482 -5.95 -2.24 15.50
N LYS A 483 -6.01 -0.93 15.25
CA LYS A 483 -6.03 -0.34 13.91
C LYS A 483 -4.63 -0.01 13.36
N TYR A 484 -3.67 0.33 14.23
CA TYR A 484 -2.34 0.82 13.85
C TYR A 484 -1.26 -0.10 14.40
N ARG A 485 -1.18 -1.31 13.84
CA ARG A 485 -0.28 -2.39 14.32
C ARG A 485 1.07 -2.37 13.61
N PRO A 486 2.16 -2.79 14.29
CA PRO A 486 3.47 -2.94 13.67
C PRO A 486 3.45 -4.03 12.60
N ASN A 487 4.10 -3.78 11.47
CA ASN A 487 4.14 -4.69 10.32
C ASN A 487 5.45 -5.48 10.22
N THR A 488 6.53 -4.99 10.83
CA THR A 488 7.85 -5.65 10.82
C THR A 488 8.22 -6.17 12.20
N ASP A 489 9.16 -7.10 12.26
CA ASP A 489 9.63 -7.64 13.56
C ASP A 489 10.43 -6.59 14.33
N GLU A 490 11.11 -5.67 13.67
CA GLU A 490 11.79 -4.52 14.26
C GLU A 490 10.79 -3.56 14.92
N GLU A 491 9.70 -3.22 14.21
CA GLU A 491 8.61 -2.40 14.76
C GLU A 491 7.96 -3.06 15.98
N LYS A 492 7.73 -4.39 15.94
CA LYS A 492 7.19 -5.15 17.08
C LYS A 492 8.14 -5.13 18.27
N GLU A 493 9.45 -5.23 18.04
CA GLU A 493 10.46 -5.18 19.10
C GLU A 493 10.44 -3.82 19.81
N VAL A 494 10.36 -2.72 19.04
CA VAL A 494 10.25 -1.36 19.60
C VAL A 494 8.98 -1.22 20.45
N VAL A 495 7.82 -1.64 19.93
CA VAL A 495 6.55 -1.55 20.66
C VAL A 495 6.57 -2.42 21.93
N ASN A 496 7.05 -3.64 21.84
CA ASN A 496 7.16 -4.54 22.99
C ASN A 496 8.10 -3.98 24.06
N LYS A 497 9.16 -3.31 23.65
CA LYS A 497 10.09 -2.63 24.59
C LYS A 497 9.40 -1.47 25.31
N LEU A 498 8.60 -0.66 24.59
CA LEU A 498 7.84 0.44 25.20
C LEU A 498 6.81 -0.09 26.22
N LEU A 499 6.01 -1.09 25.85
CA LEU A 499 5.01 -1.70 26.75
C LEU A 499 5.66 -2.41 27.94
N SER A 500 6.77 -3.13 27.72
CA SER A 500 7.54 -3.76 28.82
C SER A 500 8.16 -2.74 29.77
N ASN A 501 8.54 -1.57 29.28
CA ASN A 501 9.03 -0.48 30.14
C ASN A 501 7.90 0.09 31.01
N GLN A 502 6.67 0.21 30.46
CA GLN A 502 5.49 0.56 31.24
C GLN A 502 5.27 -0.44 32.39
N GLU A 503 5.23 -1.74 32.12
CA GLU A 503 5.04 -2.80 33.12
C GLU A 503 6.14 -2.85 34.18
N LYS A 504 7.40 -2.63 33.81
CA LYS A 504 8.52 -2.57 34.77
C LYS A 504 8.39 -1.40 35.72
N ARG A 505 8.05 -0.22 35.21
CA ARG A 505 7.85 0.98 36.05
C ARG A 505 6.64 0.81 36.97
N GLU A 506 5.55 0.18 36.52
CA GLU A 506 4.40 -0.17 37.37
C GLU A 506 4.83 -1.04 38.56
N ASN A 507 5.62 -2.08 38.31
CA ASN A 507 6.13 -2.97 39.36
C ASN A 507 7.06 -2.24 40.33
N GLU A 508 7.85 -1.28 39.87
CA GLU A 508 8.71 -0.46 40.72
C GLU A 508 7.91 0.54 41.57
N THR A 509 6.87 1.14 40.99
CA THR A 509 5.97 2.09 41.69
C THR A 509 5.13 1.34 42.75
N GLN A 510 4.63 0.15 42.44
CA GLN A 510 3.93 -0.69 43.43
C GLN A 510 4.85 -1.11 44.58
N LYS A 511 6.11 -1.43 44.30
CA LYS A 511 7.10 -1.72 45.34
C LYS A 511 7.42 -0.52 46.23
N SER A 512 7.47 0.70 45.66
CA SER A 512 7.75 1.92 46.40
C SER A 512 6.58 2.42 47.24
N SER A 513 5.35 2.04 46.91
CA SER A 513 4.13 2.41 47.67
C SER A 513 3.83 1.52 48.88
N LEU A 514 4.47 0.36 48.96
CA LEU A 514 4.40 -0.54 50.13
C LEU A 514 5.46 -0.14 51.15
N THR A 515 5.15 0.81 52.02
CA THR A 515 5.96 1.03 53.22
C THR A 515 5.67 -0.08 54.22
N PRO A 516 6.72 -0.70 54.81
CA PRO A 516 6.48 -1.75 55.80
C PRO A 516 5.84 -1.12 57.06
N ASP A 517 4.70 -1.73 57.50
CA ASP A 517 4.16 -1.38 58.81
C ASP A 517 5.08 -1.95 59.89
N THR A 518 5.82 -1.08 60.53
CA THR A 518 6.78 -1.42 61.57
C THR A 518 6.22 -1.20 62.98
N SER A 519 4.95 -0.87 63.15
CA SER A 519 4.35 -0.47 64.44
C SER A 519 4.35 -1.57 65.51
N ASN A 520 4.48 -2.85 65.13
CA ASN A 520 4.48 -4.00 66.00
C ASN A 520 5.83 -4.73 66.08
N LEU A 521 6.92 -4.14 65.56
CA LEU A 521 8.22 -4.77 65.53
C LEU A 521 9.14 -4.18 66.58
N SER A 522 10.19 -4.95 67.02
CA SER A 522 11.25 -4.40 67.83
C SER A 522 12.04 -3.31 67.07
N PRO A 523 12.70 -2.34 67.74
CA PRO A 523 13.46 -1.31 67.07
C PRO A 523 14.52 -1.86 66.09
N GLU A 524 15.15 -2.98 66.44
CA GLU A 524 16.18 -3.65 65.63
C GLU A 524 15.57 -4.32 64.38
N ASP A 525 14.42 -4.99 64.54
CA ASP A 525 13.70 -5.64 63.44
C ASP A 525 13.09 -4.59 62.46
N ALA A 526 12.61 -3.48 63.01
CA ALA A 526 12.07 -2.38 62.22
C ALA A 526 13.17 -1.70 61.35
N GLU A 527 14.38 -1.54 61.91
CA GLU A 527 15.53 -0.96 61.21
C GLU A 527 16.08 -1.93 60.15
N TRP A 528 16.12 -3.24 60.47
CA TRP A 528 16.50 -4.29 59.52
C TRP A 528 15.51 -4.36 58.37
N LEU A 529 14.18 -4.34 58.64
CA LEU A 529 13.13 -4.39 57.63
C LEU A 529 13.17 -3.18 56.68
N LYS A 530 13.38 -1.99 57.21
CA LYS A 530 13.58 -0.77 56.39
C LYS A 530 14.79 -0.85 55.46
N HIS A 531 15.89 -1.46 55.95
CA HIS A 531 17.13 -1.57 55.15
C HIS A 531 17.04 -2.67 54.07
N ASN A 532 16.24 -3.73 54.30
CA ASN A 532 16.16 -4.88 53.42
C ASN A 532 14.85 -4.97 52.66
N TRP A 533 13.94 -3.99 52.81
CA TRP A 533 12.60 -4.01 52.20
C TRP A 533 12.62 -4.20 50.67
N ASN A 534 13.52 -3.56 49.98
CA ASN A 534 13.68 -3.63 48.55
C ASN A 534 14.21 -4.99 48.02
N ASN A 535 14.72 -5.83 48.91
CA ASN A 535 15.29 -7.14 48.56
C ASN A 535 14.33 -8.31 48.88
N ILE A 536 13.15 -8.02 49.43
CA ILE A 536 12.15 -9.05 49.78
C ILE A 536 11.25 -9.27 48.54
N SER A 537 11.31 -10.47 47.97
CA SER A 537 10.41 -10.87 46.87
C SER A 537 9.07 -11.37 47.42
N PHE A 538 7.98 -10.70 47.09
CA PHE A 538 6.62 -11.17 47.37
C PHE A 538 6.09 -11.93 46.16
N SER A 539 5.70 -13.21 46.35
CA SER A 539 4.86 -13.94 45.40
C SER A 539 3.40 -13.64 45.72
N VAL A 540 2.71 -12.88 44.89
CA VAL A 540 1.25 -12.69 45.01
C VAL A 540 0.58 -13.87 44.32
N GLU A 541 0.08 -14.83 45.07
CA GLU A 541 -0.86 -15.82 44.57
C GLU A 541 -2.22 -15.13 44.33
N PRO A 542 -2.88 -15.35 43.18
CA PRO A 542 -4.23 -14.81 42.95
C PRO A 542 -5.21 -15.45 43.92
N LYS A 543 -5.87 -14.66 44.76
CA LYS A 543 -6.96 -15.09 45.62
C LYS A 543 -8.07 -15.72 44.77
N LYS A 544 -8.27 -17.06 44.90
CA LYS A 544 -9.48 -17.73 44.46
C LYS A 544 -10.67 -17.14 45.26
N GLN A 545 -11.64 -16.58 44.55
CA GLN A 545 -12.95 -16.27 45.14
C GLN A 545 -13.59 -17.58 45.64
N MET A 546 -13.77 -17.67 46.95
CA MET A 546 -14.65 -18.67 47.54
C MET A 546 -16.10 -18.26 47.20
N VAL A 547 -16.77 -19.08 46.43
CA VAL A 547 -18.23 -19.08 46.32
C VAL A 547 -18.74 -19.66 47.63
N ILE A 548 -19.45 -18.86 48.42
CA ILE A 548 -20.22 -19.34 49.58
C ILE A 548 -21.60 -19.72 49.03
N ASP A 549 -21.85 -21.00 48.90
CA ASP A 549 -23.21 -21.51 48.77
C ASP A 549 -23.94 -21.24 50.09
N SER A 550 -25.04 -20.49 50.01
CA SER A 550 -26.02 -20.38 51.09
C SER A 550 -27.29 -21.14 50.69
N ASP A 551 -27.69 -22.07 51.52
CA ASP A 551 -28.93 -22.82 51.51
C ASP A 551 -30.20 -21.98 51.25
#